data_d5cb521929a62f32cc6c65c7c026938a
#
_entry.id   d5cb521929a62f32cc6c65c7c026938a
#
_cell.length_a   1.000
_cell.length_b   1.000
_cell.length_c   1.000
_cell.angle_alpha   90.00
_cell.angle_beta   90.00
_cell.angle_gamma   90.00
#
_symmetry.space_group_name_H-M   'P 1'
#
loop_
_entity.id
_entity.type
_entity.pdbx_description
1 polymer ?
#
loop_
_entity_poly.entity_id
_entity_poly.type
_entity_poly.pdbx_seq_one_letter_code
_entity_poly.pdbx_strand_id
1 'polypeptide(L)'
;ECRSVVFDVKNEELVLGPQPKFFNVGQIEGWFESEVKDLINKCDFVEFSNKLDGNNQNYRYYNGQYIGGGAMAIDPKMSPRLVEGYEMLTDNYKQMLRDYPDYTFMFEFISLNFPIVVKYTSEQQGLYLFGMRNVNTGAQKTYREVIDIANKYGVKTTELYDETYDSIKSTLDDYSCDSKEGWVIGIWKNGEVFKAKLKVTDYVLMHKAISKITSPNAIINAIEAGRYDDYIAMA
;
A
#
# COMPACT_ATOMS: atom_id res chain seq x y z
N GLU A 1 -14.54 -0.14 -5.06
CA GLU A 1 -14.49 -0.41 -3.63
C GLU A 1 -13.68 0.70 -2.95
N CYS A 2 -14.34 1.47 -2.08
CA CYS A 2 -13.74 2.59 -1.35
C CYS A 2 -13.15 2.09 -0.03
N ARG A 3 -11.83 2.26 0.17
CA ARG A 3 -11.16 2.00 1.44
C ARG A 3 -10.57 3.29 1.96
N SER A 4 -10.71 3.55 3.25
CA SER A 4 -10.16 4.74 3.90
C SER A 4 -10.65 6.08 3.31
N VAL A 5 -11.82 6.11 2.69
CA VAL A 5 -12.45 7.34 2.24
C VAL A 5 -13.09 8.02 3.45
N VAL A 6 -12.81 9.30 3.64
CA VAL A 6 -13.36 10.11 4.72
C VAL A 6 -14.05 11.34 4.14
N PHE A 7 -15.26 11.58 4.58
CA PHE A 7 -16.10 12.70 4.16
C PHE A 7 -16.42 13.59 5.35
N ASP A 8 -16.30 14.89 5.19
CA ASP A 8 -16.91 15.88 6.08
C ASP A 8 -18.36 16.13 5.63
N VAL A 9 -19.30 15.49 6.31
CA VAL A 9 -20.72 15.56 5.95
C VAL A 9 -21.29 16.96 6.13
N LYS A 10 -20.74 17.75 7.07
CA LYS A 10 -21.21 19.10 7.35
C LYS A 10 -20.85 20.09 6.25
N ASN A 11 -19.64 19.98 5.72
CA ASN A 11 -19.11 20.83 4.67
C ASN A 11 -19.28 20.23 3.28
N GLU A 12 -19.79 19.00 3.18
CA GLU A 12 -19.94 18.23 1.92
C GLU A 12 -18.62 18.06 1.16
N GLU A 13 -17.50 17.87 1.89
CA GLU A 13 -16.16 17.79 1.33
C GLU A 13 -15.53 16.42 1.51
N LEU A 14 -14.77 15.99 0.50
CA LEU A 14 -13.90 14.82 0.58
C LEU A 14 -12.65 15.17 1.41
N VAL A 15 -12.50 14.56 2.57
CA VAL A 15 -11.34 14.79 3.45
C VAL A 15 -10.17 13.87 3.10
N LEU A 16 -10.42 12.57 3.00
CA LEU A 16 -9.43 11.61 2.51
C LEU A 16 -10.00 10.86 1.29
N GLY A 17 -9.29 10.95 0.18
CA GLY A 17 -9.61 10.26 -1.07
C GLY A 17 -8.40 9.48 -1.59
N PRO A 18 -8.05 8.34 -0.99
CA PRO A 18 -6.90 7.56 -1.43
C PRO A 18 -7.13 6.95 -2.81
N GLN A 19 -6.10 6.32 -3.37
CA GLN A 19 -6.19 5.66 -4.66
C GLN A 19 -7.25 4.55 -4.69
N PRO A 20 -7.88 4.29 -5.85
CA PRO A 20 -8.77 3.15 -6.03
C PRO A 20 -8.07 1.82 -5.73
N LYS A 21 -8.85 0.81 -5.34
CA LYS A 21 -8.33 -0.55 -5.19
C LYS A 21 -7.81 -1.06 -6.53
N PHE A 22 -6.65 -1.68 -6.50
CA PHE A 22 -6.05 -2.37 -7.64
C PHE A 22 -5.66 -3.80 -7.24
N PHE A 23 -5.44 -4.67 -8.22
CA PHE A 23 -5.41 -6.11 -8.04
C PHE A 23 -4.07 -6.71 -8.44
N ASN A 24 -3.84 -7.97 -8.06
CA ASN A 24 -2.66 -8.68 -8.53
C ASN A 24 -2.81 -9.04 -10.01
N VAL A 25 -1.69 -9.05 -10.73
CA VAL A 25 -1.65 -9.61 -12.08
C VAL A 25 -2.18 -11.04 -12.05
N GLY A 26 -3.11 -11.37 -12.94
CA GLY A 26 -3.77 -12.67 -13.02
C GLY A 26 -4.94 -12.88 -12.08
N GLN A 27 -5.33 -11.91 -11.25
CA GLN A 27 -6.35 -12.10 -10.21
C GLN A 27 -7.78 -11.99 -10.73
N ILE A 28 -8.06 -11.02 -11.58
CA ILE A 28 -9.41 -10.75 -12.15
C ILE A 28 -9.30 -10.23 -13.57
N GLU A 29 -10.41 -10.21 -14.30
CA GLU A 29 -10.54 -9.54 -15.61
C GLU A 29 -10.11 -8.07 -15.53
N GLY A 30 -9.43 -7.58 -16.54
CA GLY A 30 -8.76 -6.28 -16.57
C GLY A 30 -7.34 -6.28 -15.98
N TRP A 31 -6.96 -7.34 -15.22
CA TRP A 31 -5.63 -7.54 -14.64
C TRP A 31 -4.97 -8.85 -15.08
N PHE A 32 -5.53 -9.57 -16.06
CA PHE A 32 -4.83 -10.73 -16.62
C PHE A 32 -3.50 -10.28 -17.24
N GLU A 33 -2.52 -11.18 -17.22
CA GLU A 33 -1.15 -10.82 -17.67
C GLU A 33 -1.13 -10.27 -19.10
N SER A 34 -1.91 -10.87 -20.00
CA SER A 34 -2.02 -10.39 -21.39
C SER A 34 -2.57 -8.97 -21.48
N GLU A 35 -3.55 -8.63 -20.63
CA GLU A 35 -4.15 -7.30 -20.58
C GLU A 35 -3.19 -6.26 -20.00
N VAL A 36 -2.48 -6.61 -18.93
CA VAL A 36 -1.45 -5.75 -18.34
C VAL A 36 -0.31 -5.49 -19.34
N LYS A 37 0.17 -6.52 -20.04
CA LYS A 37 1.17 -6.37 -21.11
C LYS A 37 0.68 -5.51 -22.27
N ASP A 38 -0.57 -5.66 -22.66
CA ASP A 38 -1.18 -4.84 -23.71
C ASP A 38 -1.27 -3.35 -23.30
N LEU A 39 -1.60 -3.07 -22.02
CA LEU A 39 -1.59 -1.71 -21.48
C LEU A 39 -0.17 -1.14 -21.46
N ILE A 40 0.84 -1.92 -21.03
CA ILE A 40 2.25 -1.52 -21.02
C ILE A 40 2.72 -1.15 -22.45
N ASN A 41 2.34 -1.93 -23.46
CA ASN A 41 2.73 -1.67 -24.85
C ASN A 41 2.07 -0.41 -25.45
N LYS A 42 0.98 0.10 -24.85
CA LYS A 42 0.18 1.22 -25.37
C LYS A 42 0.23 2.47 -24.46
N CYS A 43 1.01 2.43 -23.38
CA CYS A 43 1.10 3.52 -22.42
C CYS A 43 2.09 4.61 -22.84
N ASP A 44 2.06 5.73 -22.12
CA ASP A 44 3.04 6.80 -22.28
C ASP A 44 4.36 6.41 -21.59
N PHE A 45 4.25 5.83 -20.38
CA PHE A 45 5.38 5.29 -19.62
C PHE A 45 4.89 4.35 -18.50
N VAL A 46 5.82 3.57 -17.96
CA VAL A 46 5.60 2.64 -16.84
C VAL A 46 6.56 2.94 -15.70
N GLU A 47 6.08 2.82 -14.48
CA GLU A 47 6.87 2.90 -13.26
C GLU A 47 6.74 1.61 -12.45
N PHE A 48 7.87 1.08 -11.97
CA PHE A 48 7.90 -0.07 -11.06
C PHE A 48 8.42 0.38 -9.71
N SER A 49 7.59 0.31 -8.68
CA SER A 49 8.00 0.66 -7.32
C SER A 49 8.03 -0.55 -6.40
N ASN A 50 8.86 -0.49 -5.35
CA ASN A 50 8.88 -1.50 -4.32
C ASN A 50 7.51 -1.59 -3.64
N LYS A 51 6.96 -2.78 -3.55
CA LYS A 51 5.79 -3.03 -2.74
C LYS A 51 6.23 -3.42 -1.34
N LEU A 52 6.22 -2.44 -0.45
CA LEU A 52 6.47 -2.65 0.97
C LEU A 52 5.31 -3.43 1.60
N ASP A 53 5.64 -4.27 2.57
CA ASP A 53 4.71 -5.13 3.31
C ASP A 53 4.38 -4.51 4.67
N GLY A 54 3.41 -3.62 4.68
CA GLY A 54 2.98 -2.90 5.86
C GLY A 54 1.48 -2.66 5.89
N ASN A 55 1.09 -1.62 6.59
CA ASN A 55 -0.31 -1.22 6.69
C ASN A 55 -0.52 0.13 6.01
N ASN A 56 -1.45 0.18 5.07
CA ASN A 56 -1.80 1.44 4.43
C ASN A 56 -2.38 2.43 5.45
N GLN A 57 -1.79 3.62 5.50
CA GLN A 57 -2.30 4.76 6.26
C GLN A 57 -2.30 6.00 5.37
N ASN A 58 -3.39 6.77 5.44
CA ASN A 58 -3.61 7.94 4.60
C ASN A 58 -3.72 9.16 5.48
N TYR A 59 -3.08 10.27 5.10
CA TYR A 59 -3.09 11.51 5.87
C TYR A 59 -3.34 12.72 4.98
N ARG A 60 -3.97 13.73 5.56
CA ARG A 60 -4.15 15.06 4.96
C ARG A 60 -4.16 16.13 6.04
N TYR A 61 -3.69 17.33 5.72
CA TYR A 61 -3.95 18.53 6.52
C TYR A 61 -5.26 19.16 6.05
N TYR A 62 -6.25 19.23 6.94
CA TYR A 62 -7.58 19.70 6.64
C TYR A 62 -8.11 20.52 7.81
N ASN A 63 -8.61 21.75 7.54
CA ASN A 63 -9.18 22.67 8.52
C ASN A 63 -8.33 22.84 9.80
N GLY A 64 -7.02 23.04 9.63
CA GLY A 64 -6.10 23.25 10.76
C GLY A 64 -5.67 21.98 11.49
N GLN A 65 -6.10 20.79 11.04
CA GLN A 65 -5.83 19.52 11.70
C GLN A 65 -5.19 18.50 10.76
N TYR A 66 -4.43 17.57 11.32
CA TYR A 66 -3.91 16.40 10.60
C TYR A 66 -4.93 15.28 10.74
N ILE A 67 -5.60 14.95 9.66
CA ILE A 67 -6.58 13.85 9.61
C ILE A 67 -5.89 12.63 9.04
N GLY A 68 -5.97 11.52 9.76
CA GLY A 68 -5.42 10.24 9.33
C GLY A 68 -6.48 9.15 9.29
N GLY A 69 -6.30 8.19 8.39
CA GLY A 69 -7.18 7.03 8.28
C GLY A 69 -6.42 5.78 7.83
N GLY A 70 -6.69 4.68 8.50
CA GLY A 70 -6.29 3.34 8.08
C GLY A 70 -7.41 2.63 7.32
N ALA A 71 -7.22 1.34 7.03
CA ALA A 71 -8.22 0.56 6.28
C ALA A 71 -9.59 0.45 6.99
N MET A 72 -9.60 0.49 8.33
CA MET A 72 -10.79 0.20 9.16
C MET A 72 -11.10 1.29 10.18
N ALA A 73 -10.26 2.30 10.37
CA ALA A 73 -10.43 3.31 11.40
C ALA A 73 -9.91 4.67 10.96
N ILE A 74 -10.62 5.72 11.40
CA ILE A 74 -10.20 7.13 11.30
C ILE A 74 -9.92 7.74 12.68
N ASP A 75 -10.43 7.12 13.74
CA ASP A 75 -10.14 7.52 15.12
C ASP A 75 -8.92 6.74 15.63
N PRO A 76 -7.82 7.43 16.00
CA PRO A 76 -6.64 6.78 16.55
C PRO A 76 -6.95 5.90 17.76
N LYS A 77 -7.92 6.30 18.61
CA LYS A 77 -8.30 5.51 19.79
C LYS A 77 -8.82 4.11 19.47
N MET A 78 -9.29 3.89 18.24
CA MET A 78 -9.81 2.60 17.78
C MET A 78 -8.76 1.74 17.05
N SER A 79 -7.54 2.25 16.84
CA SER A 79 -6.51 1.55 16.09
C SER A 79 -5.11 1.85 16.63
N PRO A 80 -4.50 0.93 17.39
CA PRO A 80 -3.12 1.09 17.86
C PRO A 80 -2.12 1.38 16.72
N ARG A 81 -2.34 0.80 15.52
CA ARG A 81 -1.52 1.08 14.33
C ARG A 81 -1.62 2.55 13.90
N LEU A 82 -2.80 3.14 14.00
CA LEU A 82 -3.00 4.54 13.63
C LEU A 82 -2.39 5.48 14.68
N VAL A 83 -2.46 5.13 15.97
CA VAL A 83 -1.76 5.87 17.05
C VAL A 83 -0.27 5.94 16.74
N GLU A 84 0.38 4.79 16.54
CA GLU A 84 1.82 4.72 16.25
C GLU A 84 2.18 5.47 14.96
N GLY A 85 1.33 5.39 13.93
CA GLY A 85 1.52 6.16 12.69
C GLY A 85 1.48 7.68 12.91
N TYR A 86 0.57 8.17 13.76
CA TYR A 86 0.55 9.59 14.13
C TYR A 86 1.80 10.03 14.89
N GLU A 87 2.35 9.17 15.75
CA GLU A 87 3.61 9.42 16.47
C GLU A 87 4.81 9.52 15.52
N MET A 88 4.76 8.81 14.38
CA MET A 88 5.78 8.87 13.33
C MET A 88 5.67 10.10 12.42
N LEU A 89 4.58 10.88 12.50
CA LEU A 89 4.45 12.14 11.78
C LEU A 89 5.33 13.23 12.41
N THR A 90 6.61 13.22 12.10
CA THR A 90 7.55 14.25 12.51
C THR A 90 7.22 15.61 11.86
N ASP A 91 7.91 16.67 12.26
CA ASP A 91 7.67 18.03 11.74
C ASP A 91 7.85 18.13 10.22
N ASN A 92 8.76 17.35 9.64
CA ASN A 92 8.97 17.28 8.19
C ASN A 92 7.73 16.73 7.46
N TYR A 93 7.17 15.63 7.95
CA TYR A 93 5.92 15.08 7.41
C TYR A 93 4.77 16.08 7.56
N LYS A 94 4.62 16.67 8.74
CA LYS A 94 3.59 17.67 9.01
C LYS A 94 3.71 18.89 8.11
N GLN A 95 4.95 19.37 7.84
CA GLN A 95 5.18 20.48 6.92
C GLN A 95 4.78 20.09 5.49
N MET A 96 5.16 18.90 5.02
CA MET A 96 4.77 18.40 3.71
C MET A 96 3.24 18.34 3.56
N LEU A 97 2.52 17.85 4.57
CA LEU A 97 1.06 17.80 4.55
C LEU A 97 0.43 19.20 4.49
N ARG A 98 1.00 20.18 5.18
CA ARG A 98 0.52 21.59 5.14
C ARG A 98 0.76 22.26 3.79
N ASP A 99 1.87 21.96 3.14
CA ASP A 99 2.27 22.60 1.87
C ASP A 99 1.45 22.06 0.68
N TYR A 100 0.80 20.90 0.83
CA TYR A 100 -0.07 20.28 -0.18
C TYR A 100 -1.45 19.94 0.39
N PRO A 101 -2.25 20.92 0.85
CA PRO A 101 -3.50 20.68 1.60
C PRO A 101 -4.59 20.02 0.75
N ASP A 102 -4.50 20.06 -0.58
CA ASP A 102 -5.45 19.44 -1.50
C ASP A 102 -5.15 17.96 -1.79
N TYR A 103 -4.12 17.39 -1.16
CA TYR A 103 -3.73 16.03 -1.42
C TYR A 103 -3.96 15.09 -0.24
N THR A 104 -4.50 13.92 -0.53
CA THR A 104 -4.39 12.74 0.34
C THR A 104 -3.03 12.12 0.10
N PHE A 105 -2.22 12.03 1.15
CA PHE A 105 -0.94 11.35 1.16
C PHE A 105 -1.14 9.89 1.58
N MET A 106 -0.60 8.96 0.83
CA MET A 106 -0.73 7.53 1.04
C MET A 106 0.62 6.96 1.48
N PHE A 107 0.64 6.38 2.66
CA PHE A 107 1.85 5.80 3.26
C PHE A 107 1.69 4.31 3.49
N GLU A 108 2.78 3.58 3.31
CA GLU A 108 2.94 2.26 3.89
C GLU A 108 3.58 2.41 5.28
N PHE A 109 2.85 2.02 6.30
CA PHE A 109 3.27 2.04 7.69
C PHE A 109 3.98 0.73 8.03
N ILE A 110 5.29 0.82 8.28
CA ILE A 110 6.15 -0.28 8.67
C ILE A 110 6.44 -0.17 10.17
N SER A 111 6.06 -1.21 10.92
CA SER A 111 6.27 -1.26 12.37
C SER A 111 6.61 -2.67 12.82
N LEU A 112 7.57 -2.79 13.74
CA LEU A 112 7.93 -4.05 14.39
C LEU A 112 6.85 -4.54 15.36
N ASN A 113 5.95 -3.65 15.81
CA ASN A 113 4.80 -4.01 16.65
C ASN A 113 3.68 -4.68 15.85
N PHE A 114 3.65 -4.49 14.52
CA PHE A 114 2.61 -4.99 13.64
C PHE A 114 3.19 -5.65 12.38
N PRO A 115 4.05 -6.66 12.52
CA PRO A 115 4.65 -7.34 11.37
C PRO A 115 3.59 -8.09 10.56
N ILE A 116 3.86 -8.28 9.26
CA ILE A 116 3.01 -9.09 8.38
C ILE A 116 3.79 -10.34 7.96
N VAL A 117 4.59 -10.27 6.90
CA VAL A 117 5.43 -11.40 6.44
C VAL A 117 6.88 -10.98 6.30
N VAL A 118 7.14 -9.85 5.62
CA VAL A 118 8.51 -9.33 5.41
C VAL A 118 9.09 -8.90 6.75
N LYS A 119 10.34 -9.30 6.99
CA LYS A 119 11.07 -8.92 8.20
C LYS A 119 11.81 -7.61 8.00
N TYR A 120 11.46 -6.64 8.81
CA TYR A 120 12.12 -5.33 8.82
C TYR A 120 13.00 -5.14 10.04
N THR A 121 14.03 -4.30 9.91
CA THR A 121 14.87 -3.86 11.03
C THR A 121 14.29 -2.60 11.70
N SER A 122 14.85 -2.20 12.85
CA SER A 122 14.44 -0.97 13.54
C SER A 122 14.63 0.29 12.69
N GLU A 123 15.66 0.34 11.85
CA GLU A 123 15.95 1.46 10.97
C GLU A 123 14.95 1.56 9.82
N GLN A 124 14.33 0.43 9.47
CA GLN A 124 13.34 0.35 8.41
C GLN A 124 11.92 0.69 8.89
N GLN A 125 11.70 0.85 10.19
CA GLN A 125 10.40 1.33 10.68
C GLN A 125 10.11 2.75 10.16
N GLY A 126 8.83 3.07 9.90
CA GLY A 126 8.42 4.39 9.48
C GLY A 126 7.19 4.44 8.59
N LEU A 127 6.85 5.66 8.21
CA LEU A 127 5.85 5.96 7.20
C LEU A 127 6.55 6.20 5.85
N TYR A 128 6.32 5.33 4.89
CA TYR A 128 6.90 5.41 3.55
C TYR A 128 5.87 5.96 2.58
N LEU A 129 6.12 7.18 2.09
CA LEU A 129 5.24 7.81 1.11
C LEU A 129 5.31 7.03 -0.22
N PHE A 130 4.16 6.52 -0.68
CA PHE A 130 4.08 5.82 -1.97
C PHE A 130 3.09 6.44 -2.95
N GLY A 131 2.33 7.45 -2.53
CA GLY A 131 1.39 8.09 -3.43
C GLY A 131 0.76 9.35 -2.86
N MET A 132 0.31 10.19 -3.79
CA MET A 132 -0.43 11.42 -3.50
C MET A 132 -1.59 11.54 -4.50
N ARG A 133 -2.80 11.80 -4.00
CA ARG A 133 -3.98 11.99 -4.83
C ARG A 133 -4.68 13.28 -4.46
N ASN A 134 -4.94 14.12 -5.46
CA ASN A 134 -5.68 15.36 -5.27
C ASN A 134 -7.16 15.05 -4.98
N VAL A 135 -7.71 15.59 -3.90
CA VAL A 135 -9.09 15.30 -3.45
C VAL A 135 -10.14 15.98 -4.33
N ASN A 136 -9.79 17.09 -4.97
CA ASN A 136 -10.71 17.87 -5.79
C ASN A 136 -10.82 17.32 -7.21
N THR A 137 -9.71 16.87 -7.80
CA THR A 137 -9.66 16.42 -9.19
C THR A 137 -9.58 14.90 -9.33
N GLY A 138 -9.15 14.20 -8.28
CA GLY A 138 -8.87 12.77 -8.33
C GLY A 138 -7.53 12.40 -8.99
N ALA A 139 -6.80 13.39 -9.53
CA ALA A 139 -5.52 13.17 -10.18
C ALA A 139 -4.48 12.64 -9.18
N GLN A 140 -3.67 11.69 -9.65
CA GLN A 140 -2.56 11.12 -8.88
C GLN A 140 -1.24 11.69 -9.39
N LYS A 141 -0.26 11.78 -8.48
CA LYS A 141 1.13 12.06 -8.86
C LYS A 141 1.83 10.78 -9.28
N THR A 142 2.76 10.90 -10.23
CA THR A 142 3.67 9.81 -10.61
C THR A 142 4.56 9.43 -9.42
N TYR A 143 5.13 8.22 -9.41
CA TYR A 143 6.08 7.83 -8.37
C TYR A 143 7.30 8.74 -8.34
N ARG A 144 7.78 9.18 -9.50
CA ARG A 144 8.91 10.12 -9.60
C ARG A 144 8.60 11.45 -8.90
N GLU A 145 7.43 12.05 -9.17
CA GLU A 145 6.99 13.26 -8.48
C GLU A 145 6.85 13.05 -6.96
N VAL A 146 6.34 11.88 -6.54
CA VAL A 146 6.21 11.52 -5.11
C VAL A 146 7.58 11.43 -4.45
N ILE A 147 8.56 10.80 -5.10
CA ILE A 147 9.95 10.70 -4.62
C ILE A 147 10.59 12.08 -4.52
N ASP A 148 10.42 12.94 -5.53
CA ASP A 148 10.96 14.30 -5.53
C ASP A 148 10.39 15.12 -4.35
N ILE A 149 9.09 15.01 -4.10
CA ILE A 149 8.45 15.65 -2.95
C ILE A 149 8.98 15.05 -1.65
N ALA A 150 9.04 13.73 -1.52
CA ALA A 150 9.56 13.07 -0.32
C ALA A 150 10.98 13.52 0.00
N ASN A 151 11.85 13.56 -1.00
CA ASN A 151 13.24 14.01 -0.87
C ASN A 151 13.35 15.49 -0.43
N LYS A 152 12.49 16.36 -0.98
CA LYS A 152 12.44 17.79 -0.61
C LYS A 152 12.20 17.98 0.89
N TYR A 153 11.40 17.12 1.52
CA TYR A 153 11.06 17.19 2.94
C TYR A 153 11.85 16.22 3.81
N GLY A 154 12.73 15.39 3.23
CA GLY A 154 13.48 14.38 3.97
C GLY A 154 12.58 13.31 4.61
N VAL A 155 11.48 12.91 3.95
CA VAL A 155 10.59 11.86 4.40
C VAL A 155 10.88 10.55 3.68
N LYS A 156 10.59 9.42 4.31
CA LYS A 156 10.81 8.10 3.71
C LYS A 156 9.85 7.87 2.53
N THR A 157 10.34 7.21 1.49
CA THR A 157 9.56 6.82 0.31
C THR A 157 9.94 5.43 -0.17
N THR A 158 9.14 4.86 -1.06
CA THR A 158 9.44 3.58 -1.70
C THR A 158 10.50 3.76 -2.79
N GLU A 159 11.22 2.68 -3.11
CA GLU A 159 12.18 2.66 -4.21
C GLU A 159 11.46 2.55 -5.56
N LEU A 160 12.02 3.22 -6.56
CA LEU A 160 11.63 3.09 -7.97
C LEU A 160 12.70 2.28 -8.70
N TYR A 161 12.27 1.32 -9.54
CA TYR A 161 13.15 0.43 -10.30
C TYR A 161 13.14 0.82 -11.78
N ASP A 162 14.33 0.91 -12.38
CA ASP A 162 14.51 1.09 -13.82
C ASP A 162 14.59 -0.30 -14.49
N GLU A 163 13.45 -0.98 -14.53
CA GLU A 163 13.30 -2.36 -14.93
C GLU A 163 12.17 -2.52 -15.96
N THR A 164 12.10 -3.69 -16.57
CA THR A 164 10.98 -4.07 -17.42
C THR A 164 10.06 -5.07 -16.71
N TYR A 165 8.82 -5.21 -17.22
CA TYR A 165 7.89 -6.20 -16.70
C TYR A 165 8.47 -7.63 -16.75
N ASP A 166 9.08 -8.01 -17.88
CA ASP A 166 9.63 -9.36 -18.05
C ASP A 166 10.87 -9.58 -17.19
N SER A 167 11.72 -8.55 -17.00
CA SER A 167 12.86 -8.61 -16.09
C SER A 167 12.36 -8.87 -14.65
N ILE A 168 11.46 -8.07 -14.13
CA ILE A 168 10.90 -8.24 -12.78
C ILE A 168 10.22 -9.61 -12.66
N LYS A 169 9.44 -10.01 -13.66
CA LYS A 169 8.73 -11.30 -13.63
C LYS A 169 9.68 -12.47 -13.53
N SER A 170 10.84 -12.42 -14.18
CA SER A 170 11.84 -13.50 -14.13
C SER A 170 12.48 -13.67 -12.74
N THR A 171 12.40 -12.66 -11.86
CA THR A 171 13.01 -12.69 -10.52
C THR A 171 12.03 -13.03 -9.40
N LEU A 172 10.76 -13.34 -9.70
CA LEU A 172 9.73 -13.59 -8.67
C LEU A 172 10.04 -14.77 -7.75
N ASP A 173 10.78 -15.75 -8.25
CA ASP A 173 11.16 -16.95 -7.50
C ASP A 173 12.54 -16.80 -6.81
N ASP A 174 13.25 -15.69 -7.04
CA ASP A 174 14.59 -15.45 -6.47
C ASP A 174 14.54 -14.86 -5.06
N TYR A 175 13.38 -14.33 -4.65
CA TYR A 175 13.20 -13.69 -3.35
C TYR A 175 12.49 -14.62 -2.37
N SER A 176 12.97 -14.63 -1.12
CA SER A 176 12.27 -15.27 0.00
C SER A 176 11.11 -14.40 0.50
N CYS A 177 10.10 -15.03 1.10
CA CYS A 177 8.89 -14.35 1.62
C CYS A 177 9.20 -13.30 2.68
N ASP A 178 10.26 -13.46 3.45
CA ASP A 178 10.67 -12.55 4.51
C ASP A 178 11.54 -11.38 4.02
N SER A 179 11.95 -11.37 2.75
CA SER A 179 12.80 -10.33 2.15
C SER A 179 12.04 -9.31 1.31
N LYS A 180 10.97 -9.72 0.61
CA LYS A 180 10.25 -8.86 -0.34
C LYS A 180 8.82 -9.33 -0.57
N GLU A 181 7.86 -8.37 -0.58
CA GLU A 181 6.48 -8.67 -1.00
C GLU A 181 6.33 -8.71 -2.52
N GLY A 182 6.96 -7.78 -3.23
CA GLY A 182 6.84 -7.65 -4.68
C GLY A 182 7.00 -6.22 -5.20
N TRP A 183 6.27 -5.92 -6.27
CA TRP A 183 6.27 -4.62 -6.95
C TRP A 183 4.86 -4.09 -7.16
N VAL A 184 4.74 -2.76 -7.25
CA VAL A 184 3.58 -2.09 -7.81
C VAL A 184 3.96 -1.55 -9.18
N ILE A 185 3.13 -1.85 -10.18
CA ILE A 185 3.26 -1.39 -11.55
C ILE A 185 2.31 -0.21 -11.72
N GLY A 186 2.83 0.95 -12.09
CA GLY A 186 2.06 2.13 -12.48
C GLY A 186 2.15 2.34 -13.99
N ILE A 187 1.05 2.13 -14.71
CA ILE A 187 0.98 2.25 -16.16
C ILE A 187 0.25 3.55 -16.48
N TRP A 188 0.97 4.52 -17.03
CA TRP A 188 0.48 5.88 -17.26
C TRP A 188 0.07 6.09 -18.69
N LYS A 189 -1.13 6.65 -18.89
CA LYS A 189 -1.65 7.02 -20.20
C LYS A 189 -2.55 8.24 -20.10
N ASN A 190 -2.26 9.27 -20.91
CA ASN A 190 -3.03 10.52 -20.95
C ASN A 190 -3.24 11.16 -19.56
N GLY A 191 -2.24 11.08 -18.67
CA GLY A 191 -2.31 11.62 -17.31
C GLY A 191 -3.07 10.76 -16.31
N GLU A 192 -3.62 9.63 -16.72
CA GLU A 192 -4.26 8.65 -15.84
C GLU A 192 -3.33 7.46 -15.57
N VAL A 193 -3.50 6.83 -14.40
CA VAL A 193 -2.71 5.66 -14.01
C VAL A 193 -3.58 4.43 -13.79
N PHE A 194 -3.21 3.34 -14.48
CA PHE A 194 -3.64 1.99 -14.14
C PHE A 194 -2.57 1.34 -13.25
N LYS A 195 -2.99 0.69 -12.16
CA LYS A 195 -2.07 0.04 -11.23
C LYS A 195 -2.31 -1.46 -11.14
N ALA A 196 -1.23 -2.22 -11.05
CA ALA A 196 -1.25 -3.65 -10.80
C ALA A 196 -0.21 -4.04 -9.75
N LYS A 197 -0.38 -5.20 -9.10
CA LYS A 197 0.56 -5.79 -8.15
C LYS A 197 1.20 -7.02 -8.76
N LEU A 198 2.50 -7.11 -8.63
CA LEU A 198 3.27 -8.31 -8.98
C LEU A 198 3.99 -8.78 -7.71
N LYS A 199 3.57 -9.91 -7.17
CA LYS A 199 4.05 -10.42 -5.88
C LYS A 199 5.03 -11.56 -6.06
N VAL A 200 6.02 -11.62 -5.19
CA VAL A 200 6.95 -12.74 -5.04
C VAL A 200 6.16 -14.02 -4.75
N THR A 201 6.54 -15.11 -5.40
CA THR A 201 5.81 -16.40 -5.31
C THR A 201 5.78 -16.92 -3.87
N ASP A 202 6.94 -16.95 -3.21
CA ASP A 202 7.08 -17.41 -1.82
C ASP A 202 6.26 -16.54 -0.84
N TYR A 203 6.25 -15.21 -1.03
CA TYR A 203 5.40 -14.31 -0.24
C TYR A 203 3.91 -14.65 -0.37
N VAL A 204 3.42 -14.94 -1.59
CA VAL A 204 2.01 -15.30 -1.80
C VAL A 204 1.64 -16.56 -1.05
N LEU A 205 2.52 -17.57 -1.05
CA LEU A 205 2.30 -18.84 -0.32
C LEU A 205 2.26 -18.60 1.19
N MET A 206 3.25 -17.87 1.73
CA MET A 206 3.33 -17.58 3.16
C MET A 206 2.17 -16.72 3.64
N HIS A 207 1.82 -15.66 2.93
CA HIS A 207 0.70 -14.79 3.28
C HIS A 207 -0.65 -15.54 3.29
N LYS A 208 -0.85 -16.47 2.36
CA LYS A 208 -2.02 -17.36 2.35
C LYS A 208 -2.04 -18.29 3.57
N ALA A 209 -0.90 -18.85 3.95
CA ALA A 209 -0.78 -19.72 5.12
C ALA A 209 -1.12 -18.94 6.40
N ILE A 210 -0.48 -17.79 6.63
CA ILE A 210 -0.74 -16.92 7.79
C ILE A 210 -2.22 -16.51 7.84
N SER A 211 -2.79 -16.08 6.70
CA SER A 211 -4.20 -15.67 6.65
C SER A 211 -5.18 -16.79 6.98
N LYS A 212 -4.84 -18.03 6.66
CA LYS A 212 -5.64 -19.21 7.07
C LYS A 212 -5.54 -19.47 8.57
N ILE A 213 -4.33 -19.41 9.13
CA ILE A 213 -4.06 -19.67 10.55
C ILE A 213 -4.73 -18.59 11.44
N THR A 214 -4.73 -17.34 11.01
CA THR A 214 -5.25 -16.20 11.80
C THR A 214 -6.73 -15.90 11.57
N SER A 215 -7.38 -16.54 10.59
CA SER A 215 -8.80 -16.34 10.31
C SER A 215 -9.68 -17.15 11.27
N PRO A 216 -10.53 -16.52 12.11
CA PRO A 216 -11.44 -17.24 12.99
C PRO A 216 -12.31 -18.26 12.25
N ASN A 217 -12.85 -17.88 11.09
CA ASN A 217 -13.68 -18.77 10.28
C ASN A 217 -12.89 -19.97 9.72
N ALA A 218 -11.64 -19.75 9.32
CA ALA A 218 -10.81 -20.85 8.82
C ALA A 218 -10.41 -21.81 9.95
N ILE A 219 -10.17 -21.30 11.16
CA ILE A 219 -9.92 -22.11 12.35
C ILE A 219 -11.17 -22.93 12.71
N ILE A 220 -12.36 -22.32 12.75
CA ILE A 220 -13.62 -23.01 13.02
C ILE A 220 -13.84 -24.12 12.00
N ASN A 221 -13.72 -23.82 10.70
CA ASN A 221 -13.89 -24.81 9.63
C ASN A 221 -12.87 -25.97 9.73
N ALA A 222 -11.65 -25.70 10.20
CA ALA A 222 -10.64 -26.73 10.41
C ALA A 222 -10.99 -27.65 11.59
N ILE A 223 -11.50 -27.06 12.68
CA ILE A 223 -11.98 -27.82 13.86
C ILE A 223 -13.16 -28.71 13.46
N GLU A 224 -14.17 -28.15 12.77
CA GLU A 224 -15.34 -28.89 12.30
C GLU A 224 -14.98 -30.03 11.33
N ALA A 225 -13.92 -29.83 10.52
CA ALA A 225 -13.42 -30.84 9.60
C ALA A 225 -12.45 -31.85 10.24
N GLY A 226 -12.17 -31.75 11.56
CA GLY A 226 -11.21 -32.60 12.27
C GLY A 226 -9.77 -32.45 11.83
N ARG A 227 -9.39 -31.28 11.27
CA ARG A 227 -8.05 -30.97 10.74
C ARG A 227 -7.27 -29.94 11.57
N TYR A 228 -7.58 -29.82 12.84
CA TYR A 228 -6.91 -28.84 13.72
C TYR A 228 -5.43 -29.13 13.94
N ASP A 229 -5.01 -30.40 13.86
CA ASP A 229 -3.60 -30.79 14.02
C ASP A 229 -2.71 -30.20 12.93
N ASP A 230 -3.21 -30.09 11.70
CA ASP A 230 -2.50 -29.44 10.59
C ASP A 230 -2.25 -27.94 10.87
N TYR A 231 -3.21 -27.28 11.56
CA TYR A 231 -3.09 -25.87 11.94
C TYR A 231 -2.11 -25.64 13.09
N ILE A 232 -2.06 -26.56 14.07
CA ILE A 232 -1.10 -26.49 15.17
C ILE A 232 0.34 -26.68 14.64
N ALA A 233 0.54 -27.58 13.69
CA ALA A 233 1.83 -27.82 13.07
C ALA A 233 2.35 -26.64 12.21
N MET A 234 1.48 -25.72 11.80
CA MET A 234 1.78 -24.54 11.00
C MET A 234 2.00 -23.26 11.83
N ALA A 235 1.64 -23.28 13.12
CA ALA A 235 1.76 -22.17 14.06
C ALA A 235 3.11 -22.18 14.80
#